data_3cf5983d044352fb32b9c4fad7c0ebf9
#
_entry.id   3cf5983d044352fb32b9c4fad7c0ebf9
#
_cell.length_a   1.000
_cell.length_b   1.000
_cell.length_c   1.000
_cell.angle_alpha   90.00
_cell.angle_beta   90.00
_cell.angle_gamma   90.00
#
_symmetry.space_group_name_H-M   'P 1'
#
loop_
_entity.id
_entity.type
_entity.pdbx_description
1 polymer ?
#
loop_
_entity_poly.entity_id
_entity_poly.type
_entity_poly.pdbx_seq_one_letter_code
_entity_poly.pdbx_strand_id
1 'polypeptide(L)'
;MPAISPAVLKQVKRLELRSRGFVTALFAGEYRSVFRGQGMEFAEVRAYEEGDDFRSIDWNVSARLGAPFVKTFTEERELTVLLVVDQSGSTRFGHPVTKAALAVEVGAVLALAAAAHNDRVGALLFSDVVERVIPPAKGRRHALRVIRDLVAFAPRGRRTDLAAALSYASRLLSHRSIVVVLSDFAATDWERPLRQLTSRHEVVAVTVDDPRERDLPDAGWIELEDQEQGHQVLVDAGDPRVRGRVALLADRRRADRARALRSAGVDQVALATDRDYAGPLHRAFALRARRLARR
;
A
#
# COMPACT_ATOMS: atom_id res chain seq x y z
N MET A 1 -20.35 -18.65 7.51
CA MET A 1 -19.64 -17.79 6.55
C MET A 1 -20.32 -17.95 5.19
N PRO A 2 -20.68 -16.88 4.48
CA PRO A 2 -21.24 -17.01 3.14
C PRO A 2 -20.24 -17.74 2.22
N ALA A 3 -20.76 -18.62 1.38
CA ALA A 3 -19.97 -19.39 0.41
C ALA A 3 -19.25 -18.40 -0.55
N ILE A 4 -17.97 -18.59 -0.75
CA ILE A 4 -17.17 -17.75 -1.65
C ILE A 4 -17.62 -18.01 -3.08
N SER A 5 -18.00 -16.96 -3.81
CA SER A 5 -18.39 -17.09 -5.21
C SER A 5 -17.24 -17.68 -6.04
N PRO A 6 -17.51 -18.63 -6.96
CA PRO A 6 -16.51 -19.16 -7.89
C PRO A 6 -15.79 -18.07 -8.70
N ALA A 7 -16.48 -16.97 -9.00
CA ALA A 7 -15.89 -15.80 -9.68
C ALA A 7 -14.78 -15.15 -8.85
N VAL A 8 -15.00 -14.95 -7.55
CA VAL A 8 -13.99 -14.41 -6.61
C VAL A 8 -12.78 -15.33 -6.53
N LEU A 9 -12.99 -16.65 -6.43
CA LEU A 9 -11.88 -17.60 -6.40
C LEU A 9 -11.06 -17.58 -7.69
N LYS A 10 -11.71 -17.46 -8.84
CA LYS A 10 -11.05 -17.34 -10.15
C LYS A 10 -10.22 -16.05 -10.23
N GLN A 11 -10.76 -14.95 -9.75
CA GLN A 11 -10.07 -13.66 -9.74
C GLN A 11 -8.86 -13.66 -8.79
N VAL A 12 -8.99 -14.21 -7.58
CA VAL A 12 -7.86 -14.36 -6.63
C VAL A 12 -6.75 -15.21 -7.24
N LYS A 13 -7.09 -16.34 -7.88
CA LYS A 13 -6.11 -17.21 -8.56
C LYS A 13 -5.44 -16.50 -9.74
N ARG A 14 -6.19 -15.70 -10.51
CA ARG A 14 -5.64 -14.89 -11.61
C ARG A 14 -4.66 -13.83 -11.10
N LEU A 15 -5.00 -13.13 -10.02
CA LEU A 15 -4.12 -12.15 -9.38
C LEU A 15 -2.85 -12.81 -8.84
N GLU A 16 -2.97 -13.96 -8.18
CA GLU A 16 -1.83 -14.73 -7.68
C GLU A 16 -0.88 -15.14 -8.82
N LEU A 17 -1.43 -15.61 -9.95
CA LEU A 17 -0.62 -16.03 -11.10
C LEU A 17 0.08 -14.85 -11.77
N ARG A 18 -0.61 -13.71 -11.96
CA ARG A 18 -0.04 -12.50 -12.55
C ARG A 18 1.04 -11.88 -11.68
N SER A 19 0.87 -11.90 -10.37
CA SER A 19 1.79 -11.30 -9.43
C SER A 19 3.07 -12.11 -9.20
N ARG A 20 3.09 -13.42 -9.46
CA ARG A 20 4.27 -14.29 -9.20
C ARG A 20 5.55 -13.78 -9.83
N GLY A 21 5.55 -13.46 -11.11
CA GLY A 21 6.74 -12.94 -11.81
C GLY A 21 7.17 -11.58 -11.27
N PHE A 22 6.21 -10.72 -10.98
CA PHE A 22 6.46 -9.39 -10.45
C PHE A 22 6.94 -9.43 -9.00
N VAL A 23 6.32 -10.26 -8.16
CA VAL A 23 6.74 -10.54 -6.79
C VAL A 23 8.20 -11.01 -6.78
N THR A 24 8.56 -11.98 -7.62
CA THR A 24 9.93 -12.48 -7.72
C THR A 24 10.91 -11.38 -8.16
N ALA A 25 10.56 -10.55 -9.14
CA ALA A 25 11.41 -9.48 -9.65
C ALA A 25 11.56 -8.31 -8.66
N LEU A 26 10.48 -7.91 -8.00
CA LEU A 26 10.48 -6.84 -6.97
C LEU A 26 11.28 -7.25 -5.73
N PHE A 27 11.37 -8.56 -5.47
CA PHE A 27 11.83 -9.13 -4.21
C PHE A 27 13.22 -9.76 -4.25
N ALA A 28 13.84 -9.91 -5.44
CA ALA A 28 15.17 -10.48 -5.54
C ALA A 28 16.29 -9.65 -4.85
N GLY A 29 15.98 -8.45 -4.37
CA GLY A 29 16.96 -7.62 -3.65
C GLY A 29 16.43 -6.33 -3.02
N GLU A 30 15.31 -5.79 -3.47
CA GLU A 30 14.91 -4.41 -3.14
C GLU A 30 13.93 -4.30 -1.97
N TYR A 31 13.05 -5.26 -1.76
CA TYR A 31 12.05 -5.22 -0.67
C TYR A 31 12.70 -5.18 0.72
N ARG A 32 13.66 -6.06 1.01
CA ARG A 32 14.36 -6.07 2.30
C ARG A 32 15.11 -4.76 2.58
N SER A 33 15.69 -4.14 1.56
CA SER A 33 16.41 -2.88 1.70
C SER A 33 15.50 -1.68 1.87
N VAL A 34 14.25 -1.77 1.36
CA VAL A 34 13.23 -0.71 1.47
C VAL A 34 12.63 -0.63 2.85
N PHE A 35 12.53 -1.75 3.53
CA PHE A 35 11.83 -1.88 4.79
C PHE A 35 12.75 -2.42 5.89
N ARG A 36 13.80 -1.69 6.25
CA ARG A 36 14.65 -2.05 7.40
C ARG A 36 13.92 -1.83 8.70
N GLY A 37 13.54 -2.92 9.34
CA GLY A 37 13.08 -2.94 10.70
C GLY A 37 14.23 -3.00 11.73
N GLN A 38 14.02 -2.80 13.07
CA GLN A 38 15.02 -2.94 14.17
C GLN A 38 14.64 -4.12 15.08
N GLY A 39 15.26 -5.28 14.97
CA GLY A 39 15.21 -6.46 15.83
C GLY A 39 16.45 -7.33 15.60
N MET A 40 16.92 -7.93 16.62
CA MET A 40 17.98 -8.91 16.52
C MET A 40 17.39 -10.29 16.78
N GLU A 41 17.54 -11.20 15.82
CA GLU A 41 17.18 -12.61 16.00
C GLU A 41 18.47 -13.41 16.15
N PHE A 42 18.45 -14.39 17.04
CA PHE A 42 19.57 -15.28 17.23
C PHE A 42 19.88 -16.02 15.93
N ALA A 43 21.10 -15.86 15.39
CA ALA A 43 21.52 -16.50 14.15
C ALA A 43 22.25 -17.81 14.40
N GLU A 44 23.36 -17.71 15.10
CA GLU A 44 24.22 -18.84 15.38
C GLU A 44 25.16 -18.54 16.56
N VAL A 45 25.86 -19.55 16.99
CA VAL A 45 26.96 -19.42 17.95
C VAL A 45 28.26 -19.67 17.19
N ARG A 46 29.16 -18.69 17.19
CA ARG A 46 30.53 -18.86 16.66
C ARG A 46 31.58 -18.72 17.76
N ALA A 47 32.77 -19.18 17.48
CA ALA A 47 33.88 -18.96 18.40
C ALA A 47 34.13 -17.46 18.61
N TYR A 48 34.49 -17.09 19.83
CA TYR A 48 34.89 -15.74 20.20
C TYR A 48 36.17 -15.33 19.44
N GLU A 49 36.16 -14.13 18.89
CA GLU A 49 37.33 -13.49 18.28
C GLU A 49 37.72 -12.23 19.04
N GLU A 50 39.00 -11.87 19.07
CA GLU A 50 39.47 -10.63 19.69
C GLU A 50 38.76 -9.42 19.10
N GLY A 51 38.05 -8.66 19.97
CA GLY A 51 37.22 -7.51 19.56
C GLY A 51 35.71 -7.71 19.69
N ASP A 52 35.26 -8.95 19.95
CA ASP A 52 33.85 -9.20 20.23
C ASP A 52 33.42 -8.65 21.62
N ASP A 53 32.17 -8.22 21.72
CA ASP A 53 31.60 -7.74 22.99
C ASP A 53 31.43 -8.94 23.96
N PHE A 54 32.04 -8.87 25.14
CA PHE A 54 31.92 -9.88 26.20
C PHE A 54 30.47 -10.16 26.60
N ARG A 55 29.56 -9.19 26.43
CA ARG A 55 28.14 -9.35 26.73
C ARG A 55 27.42 -10.30 25.78
N SER A 56 28.00 -10.54 24.60
CA SER A 56 27.46 -11.46 23.61
C SER A 56 27.90 -12.93 23.82
N ILE A 57 28.75 -13.21 24.81
CA ILE A 57 29.20 -14.57 25.11
C ILE A 57 28.03 -15.43 25.64
N ASP A 58 27.83 -16.59 25.00
CA ASP A 58 26.94 -17.62 25.50
C ASP A 58 27.69 -18.53 26.50
N TRP A 59 27.57 -18.22 27.78
CA TRP A 59 28.25 -18.96 28.84
C TRP A 59 27.81 -20.43 28.93
N ASN A 60 26.58 -20.77 28.52
CA ASN A 60 26.09 -22.15 28.53
C ASN A 60 26.75 -23.00 27.44
N VAL A 61 26.90 -22.45 26.24
CA VAL A 61 27.59 -23.13 25.12
C VAL A 61 29.09 -23.18 25.37
N SER A 62 29.65 -22.07 25.84
CA SER A 62 31.07 -21.95 26.16
C SER A 62 31.53 -22.99 27.22
N ALA A 63 30.71 -23.17 28.26
CA ALA A 63 31.01 -24.17 29.29
C ALA A 63 30.93 -25.61 28.81
N ARG A 64 30.13 -25.90 27.78
CA ARG A 64 30.03 -27.26 27.19
C ARG A 64 31.15 -27.55 26.21
N LEU A 65 31.61 -26.54 25.48
CA LEU A 65 32.61 -26.69 24.42
C LEU A 65 34.05 -26.38 24.88
N GLY A 66 34.21 -25.86 26.12
CA GLY A 66 35.53 -25.58 26.69
C GLY A 66 36.26 -24.37 26.10
N ALA A 67 35.60 -23.56 25.31
CA ALA A 67 36.12 -22.33 24.70
C ALA A 67 35.02 -21.26 24.66
N PRO A 68 35.36 -19.96 24.66
CA PRO A 68 34.36 -18.90 24.59
C PRO A 68 33.67 -18.87 23.23
N PHE A 69 32.33 -18.85 23.26
CA PHE A 69 31.49 -18.73 22.09
C PHE A 69 30.57 -17.49 22.23
N VAL A 70 30.38 -16.77 21.14
CA VAL A 70 29.50 -15.60 21.09
C VAL A 70 28.21 -15.89 20.33
N LYS A 71 27.11 -15.36 20.82
CA LYS A 71 25.85 -15.34 20.08
C LYS A 71 25.94 -14.29 19.01
N THR A 72 25.87 -14.71 17.77
CA THR A 72 25.65 -13.79 16.66
C THR A 72 24.14 -13.62 16.46
N PHE A 73 23.74 -12.39 16.23
CA PHE A 73 22.36 -12.06 15.95
C PHE A 73 22.29 -11.53 14.52
N THR A 74 21.46 -12.15 13.71
CA THR A 74 21.08 -11.56 12.42
C THR A 74 19.89 -10.65 12.62
N GLU A 75 19.95 -9.51 11.95
CA GLU A 75 18.86 -8.55 11.95
C GLU A 75 17.75 -9.06 11.02
N GLU A 76 17.04 -10.11 11.43
CA GLU A 76 15.86 -10.57 10.72
C GLU A 76 14.59 -10.03 11.40
N ARG A 77 13.99 -9.05 10.77
CA ARG A 77 12.84 -8.32 11.30
C ARG A 77 11.60 -8.65 10.51
N GLU A 78 10.64 -9.18 11.23
CA GLU A 78 9.27 -9.27 10.73
C GLU A 78 8.67 -7.88 10.59
N LEU A 79 8.36 -7.52 9.35
CA LEU A 79 7.64 -6.29 9.10
C LEU A 79 6.14 -6.51 9.22
N THR A 80 5.46 -5.47 9.63
CA THR A 80 4.00 -5.42 9.58
C THR A 80 3.59 -4.45 8.50
N VAL A 81 2.84 -4.94 7.50
CA VAL A 81 2.30 -4.16 6.40
C VAL A 81 0.79 -4.03 6.58
N LEU A 82 0.29 -2.81 6.62
CA LEU A 82 -1.14 -2.52 6.61
C LEU A 82 -1.52 -1.84 5.30
N LEU A 83 -2.41 -2.47 4.54
CA LEU A 83 -3.01 -1.90 3.34
C LEU A 83 -4.25 -1.11 3.74
N VAL A 84 -4.26 0.21 3.54
CA VAL A 84 -5.42 1.08 3.74
C VAL A 84 -6.00 1.36 2.37
N VAL A 85 -7.15 0.76 2.06
CA VAL A 85 -7.70 0.70 0.70
C VAL A 85 -9.01 1.44 0.61
N ASP A 86 -9.02 2.47 -0.20
CA ASP A 86 -10.18 3.27 -0.52
C ASP A 86 -11.15 2.50 -1.44
N GLN A 87 -12.39 2.42 -1.02
CA GLN A 87 -13.49 1.77 -1.73
C GLN A 87 -14.70 2.69 -1.93
N SER A 88 -14.47 4.01 -1.83
CA SER A 88 -15.48 5.03 -2.03
C SER A 88 -16.02 5.09 -3.45
N GLY A 89 -17.06 5.90 -3.68
CA GLY A 89 -17.67 6.08 -4.99
C GLY A 89 -16.70 6.56 -6.06
N SER A 90 -15.82 7.51 -5.73
CA SER A 90 -14.85 8.07 -6.65
C SER A 90 -13.90 7.01 -7.24
N THR A 91 -13.60 5.94 -6.48
CA THR A 91 -12.74 4.86 -6.95
C THR A 91 -13.38 3.92 -7.97
N ARG A 92 -14.72 3.97 -8.12
CA ARG A 92 -15.45 3.19 -9.15
C ARG A 92 -15.29 3.74 -10.56
N PHE A 93 -14.76 4.95 -10.69
CA PHE A 93 -14.48 5.56 -11.99
C PHE A 93 -13.37 4.83 -12.73
N GLY A 94 -13.49 4.79 -14.07
CA GLY A 94 -12.50 4.18 -14.98
C GLY A 94 -13.09 3.07 -15.86
N HIS A 95 -12.52 2.90 -17.05
CA HIS A 95 -12.87 1.84 -18.00
C HIS A 95 -11.70 1.60 -18.98
N PRO A 96 -11.31 0.38 -19.33
CA PRO A 96 -11.90 -0.90 -18.88
C PRO A 96 -11.54 -1.29 -17.43
N VAL A 97 -10.58 -0.60 -16.82
CA VAL A 97 -10.13 -0.84 -15.43
C VAL A 97 -10.55 0.34 -14.57
N THR A 98 -11.23 0.09 -13.45
CA THR A 98 -11.57 1.13 -12.49
C THR A 98 -10.41 1.41 -11.53
N LYS A 99 -10.41 2.59 -10.90
CA LYS A 99 -9.41 2.93 -9.87
C LYS A 99 -9.44 1.90 -8.73
N ALA A 100 -10.64 1.48 -8.28
CA ALA A 100 -10.79 0.44 -7.26
C ALA A 100 -10.18 -0.91 -7.70
N ALA A 101 -10.41 -1.34 -8.95
CA ALA A 101 -9.86 -2.58 -9.46
C ALA A 101 -8.33 -2.56 -9.48
N LEU A 102 -7.74 -1.42 -9.89
CA LEU A 102 -6.29 -1.24 -9.86
C LEU A 102 -5.74 -1.23 -8.44
N ALA A 103 -6.40 -0.55 -7.50
CA ALA A 103 -6.01 -0.54 -6.08
C ALA A 103 -6.06 -1.94 -5.47
N VAL A 104 -7.11 -2.74 -5.78
CA VAL A 104 -7.23 -4.14 -5.35
C VAL A 104 -6.11 -5.00 -5.94
N GLU A 105 -5.79 -4.84 -7.22
CA GLU A 105 -4.70 -5.58 -7.87
C GLU A 105 -3.35 -5.28 -7.24
N VAL A 106 -3.04 -4.01 -7.01
CA VAL A 106 -1.80 -3.58 -6.34
C VAL A 106 -1.76 -4.06 -4.90
N GLY A 107 -2.87 -3.94 -4.16
CA GLY A 107 -2.99 -4.46 -2.80
C GLY A 107 -2.74 -5.97 -2.72
N ALA A 108 -3.26 -6.74 -3.69
CA ALA A 108 -3.03 -8.17 -3.79
C ALA A 108 -1.55 -8.52 -4.02
N VAL A 109 -0.89 -7.79 -4.91
CA VAL A 109 0.55 -7.94 -5.17
C VAL A 109 1.34 -7.69 -3.89
N LEU A 110 1.06 -6.59 -3.18
CA LEU A 110 1.75 -6.25 -1.93
C LEU A 110 1.49 -7.27 -0.82
N ALA A 111 0.27 -7.82 -0.74
CA ALA A 111 -0.06 -8.87 0.23
C ALA A 111 0.71 -10.18 -0.03
N LEU A 112 0.82 -10.60 -1.29
CA LEU A 112 1.60 -11.78 -1.67
C LEU A 112 3.08 -11.55 -1.43
N ALA A 113 3.53 -10.37 -1.66
CA ALA A 113 4.86 -9.92 -1.40
C ALA A 113 5.25 -10.05 0.07
N ALA A 114 4.47 -9.45 0.94
CA ALA A 114 4.67 -9.56 2.38
C ALA A 114 4.71 -11.04 2.83
N ALA A 115 3.79 -11.86 2.29
CA ALA A 115 3.75 -13.29 2.61
C ALA A 115 4.99 -14.06 2.12
N ALA A 116 5.56 -13.69 0.97
CA ALA A 116 6.77 -14.31 0.43
C ALA A 116 8.00 -14.03 1.30
N HIS A 117 8.00 -12.90 2.02
CA HIS A 117 9.04 -12.51 2.98
C HIS A 117 8.76 -12.88 4.43
N ASN A 118 7.72 -13.67 4.67
CA ASN A 118 7.28 -14.04 6.01
C ASN A 118 6.88 -12.84 6.89
N ASP A 119 6.52 -11.72 6.26
CA ASP A 119 6.01 -10.52 6.92
C ASP A 119 4.53 -10.66 7.30
N ARG A 120 4.08 -9.82 8.24
CA ARG A 120 2.67 -9.72 8.60
C ARG A 120 1.96 -8.77 7.66
N VAL A 121 0.83 -9.18 7.10
CA VAL A 121 0.00 -8.31 6.25
C VAL A 121 -1.42 -8.23 6.77
N GLY A 122 -1.96 -7.02 6.82
CA GLY A 122 -3.36 -6.75 7.13
C GLY A 122 -3.97 -5.78 6.14
N ALA A 123 -5.27 -5.56 6.22
CA ALA A 123 -5.98 -4.59 5.40
C ALA A 123 -7.06 -3.85 6.18
N LEU A 124 -7.26 -2.60 5.84
CA LEU A 124 -8.33 -1.74 6.28
C LEU A 124 -9.03 -1.18 5.04
N LEU A 125 -10.30 -1.53 4.84
CA LEU A 125 -11.11 -1.07 3.73
C LEU A 125 -12.09 -0.02 4.26
N PHE A 126 -12.17 1.09 3.56
CA PHE A 126 -12.98 2.23 3.99
C PHE A 126 -13.70 2.90 2.83
N SER A 127 -14.76 3.63 3.19
CA SER A 127 -15.48 4.61 2.37
C SER A 127 -15.68 5.87 3.22
N ASP A 128 -16.89 6.24 3.56
CA ASP A 128 -17.23 7.27 4.57
C ASP A 128 -17.03 6.81 6.02
N VAL A 129 -16.79 5.50 6.20
CA VAL A 129 -16.44 4.87 7.46
C VAL A 129 -15.41 3.75 7.22
N VAL A 130 -14.76 3.29 8.29
CA VAL A 130 -14.01 2.05 8.24
C VAL A 130 -14.97 0.88 8.22
N GLU A 131 -15.10 0.23 7.07
CA GLU A 131 -16.10 -0.82 6.86
C GLU A 131 -15.57 -2.22 7.17
N ARG A 132 -14.27 -2.43 6.95
CA ARG A 132 -13.66 -3.74 7.21
C ARG A 132 -12.22 -3.63 7.65
N VAL A 133 -11.88 -4.40 8.68
CA VAL A 133 -10.52 -4.53 9.17
C VAL A 133 -10.12 -5.99 9.17
N ILE A 134 -8.95 -6.28 8.58
CA ILE A 134 -8.29 -7.57 8.62
C ILE A 134 -6.97 -7.34 9.36
N PRO A 135 -6.87 -7.75 10.64
CA PRO A 135 -5.66 -7.55 11.43
C PRO A 135 -4.44 -8.18 10.76
N PRO A 136 -3.24 -7.57 10.90
CA PRO A 136 -2.02 -8.12 10.34
C PRO A 136 -1.68 -9.51 10.92
N ALA A 137 -1.48 -10.49 10.04
CA ALA A 137 -0.99 -11.81 10.41
C ALA A 137 -0.09 -12.39 9.30
N LYS A 138 0.65 -13.45 9.63
CA LYS A 138 1.60 -14.10 8.75
C LYS A 138 0.99 -15.16 7.85
N GLY A 139 1.74 -15.50 6.84
CA GLY A 139 1.60 -16.68 6.04
C GLY A 139 0.69 -16.55 4.83
N ARG A 140 0.96 -17.39 3.84
CA ARG A 140 0.28 -17.36 2.54
C ARG A 140 -1.25 -17.51 2.64
N ARG A 141 -1.74 -18.34 3.58
CA ARG A 141 -3.20 -18.50 3.80
C ARG A 141 -3.84 -17.18 4.22
N HIS A 142 -3.16 -16.41 5.09
CA HIS A 142 -3.66 -15.13 5.54
C HIS A 142 -3.63 -14.08 4.43
N ALA A 143 -2.55 -14.01 3.65
CA ALA A 143 -2.47 -13.12 2.49
C ALA A 143 -3.57 -13.41 1.46
N LEU A 144 -3.84 -14.69 1.17
CA LEU A 144 -4.96 -15.08 0.31
C LEU A 144 -6.33 -14.69 0.89
N ARG A 145 -6.48 -14.71 2.23
CA ARG A 145 -7.68 -14.18 2.89
C ARG A 145 -7.80 -12.67 2.68
N VAL A 146 -6.71 -11.92 2.85
CA VAL A 146 -6.68 -10.46 2.58
C VAL A 146 -7.09 -10.19 1.15
N ILE A 147 -6.49 -10.88 0.17
CA ILE A 147 -6.80 -10.71 -1.25
C ILE A 147 -8.27 -11.05 -1.55
N ARG A 148 -8.77 -12.15 -1.00
CA ARG A 148 -10.18 -12.53 -1.14
C ARG A 148 -11.10 -11.42 -0.63
N ASP A 149 -10.80 -10.90 0.54
CA ASP A 149 -11.62 -9.88 1.18
C ASP A 149 -11.54 -8.55 0.41
N LEU A 150 -10.39 -8.20 -0.19
CA LEU A 150 -10.24 -7.06 -1.11
C LEU A 150 -11.10 -7.23 -2.37
N VAL A 151 -11.06 -8.41 -2.99
CA VAL A 151 -11.78 -8.71 -4.24
C VAL A 151 -13.29 -8.83 -4.04
N ALA A 152 -13.71 -9.45 -2.92
CA ALA A 152 -15.13 -9.70 -2.65
C ALA A 152 -15.83 -8.56 -1.93
N PHE A 153 -15.09 -7.51 -1.58
CA PHE A 153 -15.65 -6.42 -0.81
C PHE A 153 -16.62 -5.58 -1.64
N ALA A 154 -17.80 -5.31 -1.07
CA ALA A 154 -18.78 -4.39 -1.61
C ALA A 154 -19.02 -3.29 -0.56
N PRO A 155 -18.57 -2.05 -0.79
CA PRO A 155 -18.73 -0.98 0.17
C PRO A 155 -20.20 -0.58 0.30
N ARG A 156 -20.60 -0.19 1.50
CA ARG A 156 -21.93 0.32 1.82
C ARG A 156 -22.02 1.82 1.57
N GLY A 157 -20.96 2.54 1.94
CA GLY A 157 -20.84 3.96 1.74
C GLY A 157 -20.42 4.32 0.32
N ARG A 158 -20.67 5.60 -0.05
CA ARG A 158 -20.23 6.17 -1.32
C ARG A 158 -19.19 7.26 -1.14
N ARG A 159 -19.29 8.02 -0.02
CA ARG A 159 -18.37 9.13 0.28
C ARG A 159 -17.02 8.60 0.75
N THR A 160 -16.07 9.51 0.91
CA THR A 160 -14.70 9.20 1.35
C THR A 160 -14.37 9.93 2.65
N ASP A 161 -14.03 9.19 3.70
CA ASP A 161 -13.40 9.73 4.91
C ASP A 161 -12.02 9.12 5.13
N LEU A 162 -11.05 9.63 4.37
CA LEU A 162 -9.66 9.21 4.48
C LEU A 162 -9.07 9.60 5.84
N ALA A 163 -9.49 10.72 6.43
CA ALA A 163 -8.99 11.18 7.73
C ALA A 163 -9.33 10.20 8.85
N ALA A 164 -10.57 9.70 8.88
CA ALA A 164 -11.01 8.67 9.83
C ALA A 164 -10.25 7.34 9.62
N ALA A 165 -10.04 6.93 8.36
CA ALA A 165 -9.30 5.71 8.03
C ALA A 165 -7.83 5.77 8.50
N LEU A 166 -7.13 6.88 8.26
CA LEU A 166 -5.75 7.10 8.73
C LEU A 166 -5.65 7.13 10.26
N SER A 167 -6.60 7.81 10.91
CA SER A 167 -6.70 7.86 12.38
C SER A 167 -6.96 6.47 12.97
N TYR A 168 -7.79 5.66 12.32
CA TYR A 168 -8.04 4.28 12.73
C TYR A 168 -6.79 3.42 12.56
N ALA A 169 -6.09 3.52 11.42
CA ALA A 169 -4.85 2.80 11.16
C ALA A 169 -3.78 3.09 12.24
N SER A 170 -3.66 4.36 12.66
CA SER A 170 -2.74 4.77 13.73
C SER A 170 -3.07 4.14 15.09
N ARG A 171 -4.35 3.89 15.39
CA ARG A 171 -4.77 3.20 16.63
C ARG A 171 -4.65 1.69 16.54
N LEU A 172 -4.84 1.13 15.35
CA LEU A 172 -4.77 -0.33 15.11
C LEU A 172 -3.36 -0.88 15.29
N LEU A 173 -2.35 -0.09 14.90
CA LEU A 173 -0.96 -0.52 14.89
C LEU A 173 -0.25 -0.12 16.19
N SER A 174 0.17 -1.12 16.98
CA SER A 174 0.88 -0.93 18.25
C SER A 174 2.39 -0.71 18.09
N HIS A 175 2.96 -1.18 16.98
CA HIS A 175 4.40 -1.10 16.70
C HIS A 175 4.64 -0.38 15.36
N ARG A 176 5.88 0.12 15.18
CA ARG A 176 6.27 0.73 13.91
C ARG A 176 6.02 -0.24 12.76
N SER A 177 5.24 0.19 11.80
CA SER A 177 4.73 -0.63 10.70
C SER A 177 4.81 0.14 9.39
N ILE A 178 4.63 -0.57 8.29
CA ILE A 178 4.49 0.02 6.97
C ILE A 178 3.01 0.17 6.68
N VAL A 179 2.58 1.36 6.34
CA VAL A 179 1.20 1.64 5.94
C VAL A 179 1.19 2.05 4.48
N VAL A 180 0.54 1.26 3.66
CA VAL A 180 0.35 1.57 2.24
C VAL A 180 -1.08 2.05 2.04
N VAL A 181 -1.23 3.32 1.70
CA VAL A 181 -2.54 3.94 1.46
C VAL A 181 -2.81 3.94 -0.04
N LEU A 182 -3.83 3.21 -0.46
CA LEU A 182 -4.27 3.12 -1.86
C LEU A 182 -5.58 3.92 -2.01
N SER A 183 -5.49 5.12 -2.58
CA SER A 183 -6.61 6.05 -2.75
C SER A 183 -6.29 7.04 -3.86
N ASP A 184 -7.30 7.73 -4.38
CA ASP A 184 -7.11 8.89 -5.25
C ASP A 184 -6.81 10.18 -4.46
N PHE A 185 -6.97 10.13 -3.11
CA PHE A 185 -6.76 11.27 -2.20
C PHE A 185 -7.61 12.50 -2.60
N ALA A 186 -8.78 12.29 -3.15
CA ALA A 186 -9.70 13.36 -3.52
C ALA A 186 -10.44 13.97 -2.31
N ALA A 187 -10.43 13.27 -1.16
CA ALA A 187 -11.00 13.75 0.10
C ALA A 187 -10.24 14.98 0.65
N THR A 188 -10.86 15.67 1.60
CA THR A 188 -10.27 16.78 2.35
C THR A 188 -9.79 16.34 3.73
N ASP A 189 -9.02 17.20 4.42
CA ASP A 189 -8.68 17.10 5.85
C ASP A 189 -7.81 15.87 6.25
N TRP A 190 -7.24 15.16 5.30
CA TRP A 190 -6.41 13.98 5.55
C TRP A 190 -4.95 14.31 5.91
N GLU A 191 -4.47 15.53 5.68
CA GLU A 191 -3.06 15.91 5.84
C GLU A 191 -2.59 15.81 7.30
N ARG A 192 -3.45 16.23 8.25
CA ARG A 192 -3.11 16.18 9.68
C ARG A 192 -3.09 14.74 10.19
N PRO A 193 -4.09 13.89 9.97
CA PRO A 193 -4.03 12.46 10.30
C PRO A 193 -2.86 11.74 9.62
N LEU A 194 -2.53 12.10 8.37
CA LEU A 194 -1.39 11.53 7.67
C LEU A 194 -0.07 11.86 8.37
N ARG A 195 0.16 13.12 8.75
CA ARG A 195 1.36 13.52 9.54
C ARG A 195 1.43 12.81 10.89
N GLN A 196 0.32 12.59 11.56
CA GLN A 196 0.28 11.80 12.80
C GLN A 196 0.67 10.34 12.55
N LEU A 197 0.22 9.77 11.45
CA LEU A 197 0.56 8.39 11.07
C LEU A 197 2.05 8.26 10.71
N THR A 198 2.61 9.22 9.96
CA THR A 198 4.04 9.21 9.57
C THR A 198 5.00 9.41 10.73
N SER A 199 4.57 10.03 11.84
CA SER A 199 5.41 10.18 13.03
C SER A 199 5.71 8.84 13.73
N ARG A 200 4.86 7.82 13.53
CA ARG A 200 4.95 6.52 14.18
C ARG A 200 5.22 5.36 13.23
N HIS A 201 4.83 5.50 11.98
CA HIS A 201 4.85 4.45 10.97
C HIS A 201 5.50 4.95 9.67
N GLU A 202 5.94 4.01 8.86
CA GLU A 202 6.38 4.32 7.50
C GLU A 202 5.18 4.32 6.57
N VAL A 203 4.94 5.43 5.89
CA VAL A 203 3.77 5.58 5.02
C VAL A 203 4.19 5.70 3.57
N VAL A 204 3.50 4.94 2.71
CA VAL A 204 3.60 5.03 1.24
C VAL A 204 2.21 5.34 0.70
N ALA A 205 2.09 6.42 -0.05
CA ALA A 205 0.86 6.78 -0.74
C ALA A 205 0.88 6.23 -2.17
N VAL A 206 0.02 5.28 -2.47
CA VAL A 206 -0.25 4.80 -3.82
C VAL A 206 -1.47 5.57 -4.33
N THR A 207 -1.21 6.60 -5.15
CA THR A 207 -2.29 7.39 -5.73
C THR A 207 -2.75 6.78 -7.05
N VAL A 208 -4.06 6.62 -7.20
CA VAL A 208 -4.66 6.00 -8.39
C VAL A 208 -5.51 7.03 -9.12
N ASP A 209 -5.11 7.37 -10.33
CA ASP A 209 -5.78 8.33 -11.20
C ASP A 209 -6.37 7.63 -12.44
N ASP A 210 -7.41 8.23 -13.04
CA ASP A 210 -7.87 7.87 -14.37
C ASP A 210 -7.62 9.03 -15.34
N PRO A 211 -7.09 8.78 -16.55
CA PRO A 211 -6.86 9.86 -17.53
C PRO A 211 -8.09 10.63 -17.92
N ARG A 212 -9.27 10.02 -17.89
CA ARG A 212 -10.54 10.66 -18.25
C ARG A 212 -11.02 11.69 -17.23
N GLU A 213 -10.49 11.69 -16.01
CA GLU A 213 -10.74 12.76 -15.05
C GLU A 213 -10.10 14.08 -15.50
N ARG A 214 -9.10 14.00 -16.38
CA ARG A 214 -8.38 15.12 -16.95
C ARG A 214 -8.80 15.39 -18.40
N ASP A 215 -8.81 14.33 -19.20
CA ASP A 215 -8.95 14.41 -20.65
C ASP A 215 -10.37 14.00 -21.07
N LEU A 216 -11.29 14.97 -21.05
CA LEU A 216 -12.65 14.75 -21.56
C LEU A 216 -12.63 14.50 -23.06
N PRO A 217 -13.40 13.52 -23.57
CA PRO A 217 -13.53 13.29 -25.01
C PRO A 217 -14.23 14.46 -25.69
N ASP A 218 -13.94 14.68 -26.95
CA ASP A 218 -14.72 15.59 -27.81
C ASP A 218 -16.02 14.88 -28.24
N ALA A 219 -17.05 14.98 -27.40
CA ALA A 219 -18.28 14.21 -27.55
C ALA A 219 -19.57 15.09 -27.47
N GLY A 220 -19.41 16.42 -27.63
CA GLY A 220 -20.51 17.34 -27.42
C GLY A 220 -20.98 17.38 -25.97
N TRP A 221 -22.28 17.42 -25.76
CA TRP A 221 -22.86 17.44 -24.42
C TRP A 221 -22.79 16.08 -23.76
N ILE A 222 -22.13 16.02 -22.59
CA ILE A 222 -22.03 14.82 -21.76
C ILE A 222 -22.57 15.09 -20.37
N GLU A 223 -23.14 14.09 -19.75
CA GLU A 223 -23.54 14.10 -18.35
C GLU A 223 -22.43 13.52 -17.49
N LEU A 224 -21.97 14.29 -16.52
CA LEU A 224 -21.00 13.86 -15.52
C LEU A 224 -21.72 13.65 -14.20
N GLU A 225 -21.54 12.50 -13.59
CA GLU A 225 -22.06 12.16 -12.27
C GLU A 225 -20.96 12.16 -11.23
N ASP A 226 -21.16 12.89 -10.13
CA ASP A 226 -20.36 12.74 -8.92
C ASP A 226 -20.72 11.41 -8.25
N GLN A 227 -19.81 10.46 -8.29
CA GLN A 227 -20.04 9.11 -7.78
C GLN A 227 -20.19 9.04 -6.25
N GLU A 228 -19.79 10.09 -5.53
CA GLU A 228 -19.93 10.17 -4.07
C GLU A 228 -21.26 10.80 -3.64
N GLN A 229 -21.67 11.86 -4.31
CA GLN A 229 -22.87 12.64 -3.96
C GLN A 229 -24.06 12.34 -4.87
N GLY A 230 -23.82 11.75 -6.03
CA GLY A 230 -24.84 11.48 -7.04
C GLY A 230 -25.33 12.73 -7.78
N HIS A 231 -24.63 13.85 -7.65
CA HIS A 231 -24.95 15.06 -8.39
C HIS A 231 -24.59 14.88 -9.86
N GLN A 232 -25.49 15.25 -10.73
CA GLN A 232 -25.28 15.23 -12.18
C GLN A 232 -25.10 16.65 -12.70
N VAL A 233 -24.12 16.81 -13.59
CA VAL A 233 -23.82 18.09 -14.26
C VAL A 233 -23.70 17.84 -15.75
N LEU A 234 -24.44 18.61 -16.52
CA LEU A 234 -24.33 18.61 -17.98
C LEU A 234 -23.18 19.51 -18.39
N VAL A 235 -22.23 18.96 -19.16
CA VAL A 235 -20.99 19.64 -19.56
C VAL A 235 -20.86 19.56 -21.08
N ASP A 236 -20.60 20.71 -21.72
CA ASP A 236 -20.27 20.75 -23.13
C ASP A 236 -18.81 20.35 -23.36
N ALA A 237 -18.59 19.06 -23.56
CA ALA A 237 -17.27 18.51 -23.84
C ALA A 237 -16.82 18.76 -25.29
N GLY A 238 -17.69 19.26 -26.17
CA GLY A 238 -17.35 19.74 -27.51
C GLY A 238 -16.57 21.06 -27.46
N ASP A 239 -16.77 21.91 -26.43
CA ASP A 239 -16.04 23.17 -26.30
C ASP A 239 -14.58 22.91 -25.80
N PRO A 240 -13.55 23.26 -26.59
CA PRO A 240 -12.15 23.13 -26.18
C PRO A 240 -11.79 23.91 -24.91
N ARG A 241 -12.48 25.02 -24.63
CA ARG A 241 -12.27 25.84 -23.42
C ARG A 241 -12.72 25.09 -22.17
N VAL A 242 -13.83 24.38 -22.26
CA VAL A 242 -14.36 23.54 -21.17
C VAL A 242 -13.41 22.39 -20.90
N ARG A 243 -12.99 21.67 -21.95
CA ARG A 243 -11.99 20.59 -21.83
C ARG A 243 -10.69 21.09 -21.21
N GLY A 244 -10.17 22.24 -21.68
CA GLY A 244 -8.95 22.86 -21.14
C GLY A 244 -9.09 23.26 -19.66
N ARG A 245 -10.26 23.75 -19.27
CA ARG A 245 -10.53 24.08 -17.86
C ARG A 245 -10.57 22.85 -16.95
N VAL A 246 -11.20 21.77 -17.39
CA VAL A 246 -11.24 20.50 -16.65
C VAL A 246 -9.81 19.96 -16.50
N ALA A 247 -9.04 19.93 -17.59
CA ALA A 247 -7.64 19.48 -17.55
C ALA A 247 -6.79 20.30 -16.54
N LEU A 248 -6.92 21.63 -16.58
CA LEU A 248 -6.21 22.52 -15.66
C LEU A 248 -6.58 22.26 -14.19
N LEU A 249 -7.87 22.06 -13.91
CA LEU A 249 -8.33 21.74 -12.54
C LEU A 249 -7.81 20.38 -12.06
N ALA A 250 -7.82 19.36 -12.92
CA ALA A 250 -7.29 18.05 -12.62
C ALA A 250 -5.76 18.12 -12.35
N ASP A 251 -5.01 18.84 -13.17
CA ASP A 251 -3.57 19.02 -12.98
C ASP A 251 -3.25 19.77 -11.69
N ARG A 252 -4.02 20.80 -11.35
CA ARG A 252 -3.89 21.52 -10.05
C ARG A 252 -4.13 20.58 -8.87
N ARG A 253 -5.22 19.81 -8.87
CA ARG A 253 -5.52 18.84 -7.80
C ARG A 253 -4.39 17.83 -7.62
N ARG A 254 -3.84 17.29 -8.72
CA ARG A 254 -2.69 16.37 -8.70
C ARG A 254 -1.44 17.02 -8.11
N ALA A 255 -1.15 18.27 -8.51
CA ALA A 255 -0.01 19.03 -7.99
C ALA A 255 -0.15 19.35 -6.50
N ASP A 256 -1.35 19.75 -6.05
CA ASP A 256 -1.65 20.06 -4.65
C ASP A 256 -1.51 18.82 -3.78
N ARG A 257 -2.11 17.70 -4.19
CA ARG A 257 -1.96 16.40 -3.55
C ARG A 257 -0.48 15.99 -3.42
N ALA A 258 0.28 16.08 -4.52
CA ALA A 258 1.69 15.72 -4.51
C ALA A 258 2.52 16.66 -3.59
N ARG A 259 2.17 17.94 -3.48
CA ARG A 259 2.79 18.87 -2.52
C ARG A 259 2.46 18.49 -1.09
N ALA A 260 1.19 18.20 -0.80
CA ALA A 260 0.74 17.80 0.53
C ALA A 260 1.41 16.50 1.01
N LEU A 261 1.49 15.47 0.15
CA LEU A 261 2.20 14.22 0.43
C LEU A 261 3.69 14.45 0.72
N ARG A 262 4.38 15.24 -0.11
CA ARG A 262 5.79 15.60 0.13
C ARG A 262 5.99 16.36 1.43
N SER A 263 5.11 17.30 1.75
CA SER A 263 5.19 18.07 3.00
C SER A 263 4.97 17.22 4.24
N ALA A 264 4.23 16.12 4.11
CA ALA A 264 4.04 15.11 5.15
C ALA A 264 5.18 14.06 5.21
N GLY A 265 6.21 14.17 4.37
CA GLY A 265 7.31 13.21 4.30
C GLY A 265 6.92 11.85 3.74
N VAL A 266 5.84 11.79 2.95
CA VAL A 266 5.30 10.53 2.39
C VAL A 266 5.82 10.31 0.97
N ASP A 267 6.33 9.10 0.72
CA ASP A 267 6.70 8.68 -0.62
C ASP A 267 5.42 8.39 -1.44
N GLN A 268 5.31 9.01 -2.61
CA GLN A 268 4.19 8.83 -3.52
C GLN A 268 4.54 7.88 -4.66
N VAL A 269 3.65 6.92 -4.91
CA VAL A 269 3.63 6.08 -6.12
C VAL A 269 2.40 6.46 -6.92
N ALA A 270 2.58 7.18 -8.02
CA ALA A 270 1.48 7.59 -8.88
C ALA A 270 1.19 6.50 -9.92
N LEU A 271 -0.04 5.98 -9.91
CA LEU A 271 -0.54 4.97 -10.83
C LEU A 271 -1.70 5.53 -11.65
N ALA A 272 -1.89 5.00 -12.84
CA ALA A 272 -3.00 5.35 -13.72
C ALA A 272 -3.66 4.09 -14.28
N THR A 273 -4.98 4.14 -14.48
CA THR A 273 -5.79 2.99 -14.93
C THR A 273 -5.48 2.53 -16.36
N ASP A 274 -4.86 3.39 -17.16
CA ASP A 274 -4.47 3.14 -18.55
C ASP A 274 -3.04 2.58 -18.72
N ARG A 275 -2.29 2.43 -17.62
CA ARG A 275 -0.87 2.07 -17.68
C ARG A 275 -0.54 0.90 -16.78
N ASP A 276 0.54 0.20 -17.12
CA ASP A 276 1.08 -0.83 -16.26
C ASP A 276 1.64 -0.22 -14.95
N TYR A 277 1.25 -0.82 -13.83
CA TYR A 277 1.67 -0.40 -12.49
C TYR A 277 3.03 -0.97 -12.07
N ALA A 278 3.51 -2.02 -12.73
CA ALA A 278 4.73 -2.72 -12.34
C ALA A 278 5.96 -1.82 -12.36
N GLY A 279 6.15 -1.09 -13.46
CA GLY A 279 7.27 -0.16 -13.59
C GLY A 279 7.30 0.96 -12.55
N PRO A 280 6.21 1.69 -12.33
CA PRO A 280 6.12 2.70 -11.26
C PRO A 280 6.37 2.15 -9.87
N LEU A 281 5.79 1.01 -9.50
CA LEU A 281 6.02 0.36 -8.21
C LEU A 281 7.49 -0.02 -8.02
N HIS A 282 8.08 -0.69 -9.00
CA HIS A 282 9.49 -1.07 -8.96
C HIS A 282 10.41 0.15 -8.76
N ARG A 283 10.22 1.21 -9.55
CA ARG A 283 11.02 2.44 -9.40
C ARG A 283 10.86 3.09 -8.02
N ALA A 284 9.65 3.14 -7.49
CA ALA A 284 9.40 3.74 -6.19
C ALA A 284 10.10 2.96 -5.08
N PHE A 285 10.01 1.64 -5.12
CA PHE A 285 10.68 0.78 -4.14
C PHE A 285 12.21 0.85 -4.27
N ALA A 286 12.75 0.82 -5.49
CA ALA A 286 14.19 0.96 -5.73
C ALA A 286 14.75 2.29 -5.22
N LEU A 287 14.06 3.40 -5.46
CA LEU A 287 14.46 4.73 -4.96
C LEU A 287 14.44 4.79 -3.44
N ARG A 288 13.42 4.20 -2.82
CA ARG A 288 13.31 4.13 -1.37
C ARG A 288 14.44 3.30 -0.76
N ALA A 289 14.75 2.14 -1.34
CA ALA A 289 15.87 1.30 -0.92
C ALA A 289 17.19 2.09 -0.87
N ARG A 290 17.49 2.83 -1.95
CA ARG A 290 18.69 3.66 -2.04
C ARG A 290 18.73 4.79 -1.01
N ARG A 291 17.60 5.40 -0.66
CA ARG A 291 17.53 6.44 0.37
C ARG A 291 17.80 5.90 1.77
N LEU A 292 17.30 4.71 2.08
CA LEU A 292 17.52 4.07 3.38
C LEU A 292 18.94 3.52 3.54
N ALA A 293 19.59 3.09 2.46
CA ALA A 293 20.98 2.66 2.48
C ALA A 293 21.98 3.81 2.69
N ARG A 294 21.56 5.07 2.49
CA ARG A 294 22.40 6.27 2.67
C ARG A 294 22.26 6.93 4.05
N ARG A 295 21.33 6.45 4.87
CA ARG A 295 21.12 6.88 6.26
C ARG A 295 21.72 5.87 7.23
#